data_01e09813aeaac6a3dd92adaa4536f721
#
_entry.id   01e09813aeaac6a3dd92adaa4536f721
#
_cell.length_a   1.000
_cell.length_b   1.000
_cell.length_c   1.000
_cell.angle_alpha   90.00
_cell.angle_beta   90.00
_cell.angle_gamma   90.00
#
_symmetry.space_group_name_H-M   'P 1'
#
loop_
_entity.id
_entity.type
_entity.pdbx_description
1 polymer ?
#
loop_
_entity_poly.entity_id
_entity_poly.type
_entity_poly.pdbx_seq_one_letter_code
_entity_poly.pdbx_strand_id
1 'polypeptide(L)'
;MPVHFEPTEMKARRQRVSERLSELGLDGLLMFKQESMYYLTGYDTFGFSMFQCLIIDGSGNTVLLTRLPDLRQAQFTSDIQDIRLWHDTEDVNPALELRGLLDDLGYRNKTLGIEFDSYGLKAHNWRLLEPQLDGFCTLVDASTLVDQFRRVKSPTEIDYIRRAAELSDDAWDEAVQHAESGAFEGDILAAMQGIVFRGDGDYAGNEFIIGSGPSALLVRYHSGKRNLDDQDQLTLEWSAAYRRYHAAMMRTLIVGTIHREHQNMYQACKDALLACEAVIYPGRPMGDVYQAHAEVLDAAGFGEHRMRACGYGMSAIYNPLWVDPPMFYEGNSQLMEEGNTFFLHMILANSHTGRAMTLGHTVLITESGCERLSRSSLDLVVK
;
A
#
# COMPACT_ATOMS: atom_id res chain seq x y z
N MET A 1 16.90 2.71 15.67
CA MET A 1 17.15 2.89 14.24
C MET A 1 16.97 4.37 13.92
N PRO A 2 17.76 4.95 13.06
CA PRO A 2 17.57 6.36 12.70
C PRO A 2 16.26 6.53 11.92
N VAL A 3 15.74 7.75 11.91
CA VAL A 3 14.71 8.18 10.97
C VAL A 3 15.18 7.88 9.55
N HIS A 4 14.31 7.35 8.71
CA HIS A 4 14.67 6.88 7.35
C HIS A 4 14.91 8.03 6.35
N PHE A 5 14.65 9.26 6.75
CA PHE A 5 14.76 10.46 5.91
C PHE A 5 15.61 11.55 6.56
N GLU A 6 16.18 12.40 5.74
CA GLU A 6 16.93 13.55 6.21
C GLU A 6 16.01 14.56 6.93
N PRO A 7 16.47 15.23 8.00
CA PRO A 7 15.68 16.20 8.74
C PRO A 7 15.11 17.33 7.89
N THR A 8 15.81 17.71 6.84
CA THR A 8 15.38 18.75 5.88
C THR A 8 14.17 18.31 5.08
N GLU A 9 14.12 17.06 4.66
CA GLU A 9 12.97 16.49 3.94
C GLU A 9 11.76 16.39 4.86
N MET A 10 11.93 15.90 6.08
CA MET A 10 10.84 15.80 7.06
C MET A 10 10.25 17.17 7.37
N LYS A 11 11.09 18.18 7.55
CA LYS A 11 10.65 19.56 7.75
C LYS A 11 9.88 20.10 6.55
N ALA A 12 10.35 19.86 5.33
CA ALA A 12 9.68 20.31 4.11
C ALA A 12 8.30 19.64 3.94
N ARG A 13 8.15 18.36 4.31
CA ARG A 13 6.87 17.64 4.28
C ARG A 13 5.86 18.27 5.25
N ARG A 14 6.26 18.54 6.50
CA ARG A 14 5.42 19.21 7.49
C ARG A 14 5.04 20.63 7.07
N GLN A 15 5.97 21.37 6.49
CA GLN A 15 5.68 22.73 6.00
C GLN A 15 4.60 22.72 4.93
N ARG A 16 4.68 21.83 3.94
CA ARG A 16 3.65 21.70 2.88
C ARG A 16 2.27 21.38 3.47
N VAL A 17 2.21 20.50 4.47
CA VAL A 17 0.94 20.19 5.14
C VAL A 17 0.41 21.39 5.90
N SER A 18 1.25 22.15 6.64
CA SER A 18 0.87 23.36 7.36
C SER A 18 0.37 24.48 6.44
N GLU A 19 1.02 24.68 5.29
CA GLU A 19 0.56 25.60 4.26
C GLU A 19 -0.84 25.21 3.77
N ARG A 20 -1.06 23.90 3.53
CA ARG A 20 -2.37 23.40 3.11
C ARG A 20 -3.46 23.53 4.18
N LEU A 21 -3.12 23.32 5.46
CA LEU A 21 -4.04 23.57 6.56
C LEU A 21 -4.47 25.04 6.58
N SER A 22 -3.53 25.96 6.42
CA SER A 22 -3.82 27.41 6.34
C SER A 22 -4.75 27.77 5.18
N GLU A 23 -4.51 27.22 3.99
CA GLU A 23 -5.37 27.41 2.80
C GLU A 23 -6.81 26.94 3.03
N LEU A 24 -6.97 25.85 3.80
CA LEU A 24 -8.27 25.26 4.13
C LEU A 24 -8.93 25.90 5.37
N GLY A 25 -8.27 26.85 6.04
CA GLY A 25 -8.74 27.46 7.26
C GLY A 25 -8.80 26.50 8.45
N LEU A 26 -7.89 25.49 8.48
CA LEU A 26 -7.77 24.54 9.57
C LEU A 26 -6.67 24.96 10.54
N ASP A 27 -6.97 24.96 11.84
CA ASP A 27 -6.01 25.30 12.90
C ASP A 27 -5.03 24.16 13.21
N GLY A 28 -5.33 22.93 12.78
CA GLY A 28 -4.50 21.75 12.94
C GLY A 28 -5.14 20.51 12.32
N LEU A 29 -4.42 19.37 12.35
CA LEU A 29 -4.88 18.08 11.84
C LEU A 29 -4.67 16.99 12.88
N LEU A 30 -5.72 16.22 13.14
CA LEU A 30 -5.71 14.99 13.95
C LEU A 30 -5.51 13.79 13.03
N MET A 31 -4.34 13.16 13.11
CA MET A 31 -3.98 12.02 12.28
C MET A 31 -4.08 10.72 13.06
N PHE A 32 -4.77 9.76 12.47
CA PHE A 32 -4.90 8.39 12.96
C PHE A 32 -4.32 7.37 11.97
N LYS A 33 -4.02 7.79 10.74
CA LYS A 33 -3.40 6.97 9.71
C LYS A 33 -1.91 6.84 9.97
N GLN A 34 -1.42 5.61 10.14
CA GLN A 34 -0.01 5.34 10.40
C GLN A 34 0.90 5.83 9.27
N GLU A 35 0.43 5.72 8.04
CA GLU A 35 1.10 6.21 6.84
C GLU A 35 1.35 7.71 6.89
N SER A 36 0.39 8.49 7.38
CA SER A 36 0.51 9.94 7.57
C SER A 36 1.52 10.27 8.68
N MET A 37 1.48 9.53 9.79
CA MET A 37 2.42 9.68 10.89
C MET A 37 3.85 9.39 10.43
N TYR A 38 4.07 8.28 9.72
CA TYR A 38 5.37 7.92 9.18
C TYR A 38 5.88 8.94 8.17
N TYR A 39 5.03 9.37 7.23
CA TYR A 39 5.38 10.36 6.20
C TYR A 39 5.88 11.68 6.78
N LEU A 40 5.25 12.15 7.87
CA LEU A 40 5.55 13.46 8.46
C LEU A 40 6.64 13.43 9.54
N THR A 41 6.89 12.29 10.17
CA THR A 41 7.75 12.21 11.37
C THR A 41 8.74 11.05 11.36
N GLY A 42 8.56 10.09 10.44
CA GLY A 42 9.31 8.83 10.45
C GLY A 42 8.83 7.82 11.50
N TYR A 43 7.79 8.14 12.28
CA TYR A 43 7.27 7.26 13.32
C TYR A 43 6.83 5.92 12.74
N ASP A 44 7.61 4.88 13.03
CA ASP A 44 7.47 3.53 12.48
C ASP A 44 7.04 2.57 13.59
N THR A 45 5.77 2.15 13.55
CA THR A 45 5.19 1.24 14.55
C THR A 45 4.01 0.46 13.96
N PHE A 46 3.65 -0.67 14.59
CA PHE A 46 2.34 -1.29 14.44
C PHE A 46 1.37 -0.88 15.59
N GLY A 47 1.79 0.05 16.45
CA GLY A 47 1.00 0.55 17.58
C GLY A 47 -0.30 1.24 17.20
N PHE A 48 -0.49 1.62 15.92
CA PHE A 48 -1.75 2.14 15.40
C PHE A 48 -2.95 1.18 15.56
N SER A 49 -2.69 -0.08 15.83
CA SER A 49 -3.73 -1.04 16.21
C SER A 49 -4.42 -0.69 17.54
N MET A 50 -3.78 0.14 18.36
CA MET A 50 -4.30 0.75 19.58
C MET A 50 -4.62 2.23 19.34
N PHE A 51 -5.25 2.90 20.31
CA PHE A 51 -5.55 4.32 20.17
C PHE A 51 -4.26 5.14 20.22
N GLN A 52 -4.00 5.90 19.19
CA GLN A 52 -2.95 6.92 19.11
C GLN A 52 -3.41 8.06 18.18
N CYS A 53 -2.90 9.25 18.37
CA CYS A 53 -3.19 10.39 17.53
C CYS A 53 -1.93 11.26 17.40
N LEU A 54 -1.51 11.53 16.16
CA LEU A 54 -0.51 12.57 15.89
C LEU A 54 -1.25 13.86 15.53
N ILE A 55 -0.89 14.94 16.21
CA ILE A 55 -1.43 16.29 15.96
C ILE A 55 -0.35 17.08 15.25
N ILE A 56 -0.69 17.78 14.17
CA ILE A 56 0.16 18.82 13.57
C ILE A 56 -0.56 20.15 13.60
N ASP A 57 0.15 21.21 14.01
CA ASP A 57 -0.39 22.58 14.01
C ASP A 57 -0.08 23.33 12.70
N GLY A 58 -0.63 24.55 12.56
CA GLY A 58 -0.39 25.42 11.42
C GLY A 58 1.06 25.92 11.27
N SER A 59 1.94 25.63 12.24
CA SER A 59 3.37 25.97 12.21
C SER A 59 4.26 24.75 11.89
N GLY A 60 3.66 23.56 11.76
CA GLY A 60 4.38 22.31 11.49
C GLY A 60 4.93 21.62 12.74
N ASN A 61 4.56 22.08 13.94
CA ASN A 61 4.90 21.36 15.16
C ASN A 61 4.02 20.13 15.31
N THR A 62 4.60 19.06 15.87
CA THR A 62 3.90 17.79 16.03
C THR A 62 3.85 17.36 17.49
N VAL A 63 2.71 16.83 17.93
CA VAL A 63 2.51 16.23 19.24
C VAL A 63 1.89 14.86 19.06
N LEU A 64 2.47 13.81 19.65
CA LEU A 64 1.95 12.46 19.60
C LEU A 64 1.31 12.07 20.93
N LEU A 65 0.05 11.67 20.92
CA LEU A 65 -0.57 10.92 22.01
C LEU A 65 -0.54 9.44 21.70
N THR A 66 0.10 8.64 22.56
CA THR A 66 0.22 7.18 22.36
C THR A 66 0.24 6.43 23.69
N ARG A 67 0.27 5.09 23.62
CA ARG A 67 0.43 4.21 24.80
C ARG A 67 1.88 4.15 25.28
N LEU A 68 2.06 3.86 26.57
CA LEU A 68 3.39 3.67 27.17
C LEU A 68 4.28 2.65 26.42
N PRO A 69 3.80 1.49 25.95
CA PRO A 69 4.62 0.55 25.18
C PRO A 69 5.24 1.15 23.91
N ASP A 70 4.57 2.13 23.28
CA ASP A 70 5.01 2.74 22.04
C ASP A 70 5.98 3.93 22.22
N LEU A 71 6.20 4.38 23.47
CA LEU A 71 7.06 5.53 23.77
C LEU A 71 8.48 5.37 23.17
N ARG A 72 9.12 4.24 23.45
CA ARG A 72 10.49 4.01 22.96
C ARG A 72 10.53 3.89 21.44
N GLN A 73 9.51 3.27 20.86
CA GLN A 73 9.38 3.17 19.40
C GLN A 73 9.32 4.57 18.79
N ALA A 74 8.49 5.45 19.31
CA ALA A 74 8.39 6.84 18.85
C ALA A 74 9.71 7.60 19.01
N GLN A 75 10.37 7.47 20.16
CA GLN A 75 11.66 8.14 20.42
C GLN A 75 12.78 7.67 19.51
N PHE A 76 12.78 6.39 19.09
CA PHE A 76 13.86 5.82 18.26
C PHE A 76 13.65 5.92 16.77
N THR A 77 12.39 6.00 16.31
CA THR A 77 12.07 5.97 14.87
C THR A 77 11.58 7.30 14.32
N SER A 78 11.33 8.30 15.18
CA SER A 78 10.79 9.59 14.73
C SER A 78 11.60 10.79 15.21
N ASP A 79 11.29 11.95 14.65
CA ASP A 79 11.81 13.25 15.11
C ASP A 79 10.83 14.01 16.03
N ILE A 80 9.78 13.34 16.53
CA ILE A 80 8.76 13.91 17.40
C ILE A 80 9.38 14.27 18.76
N GLN A 81 9.24 15.52 19.18
CA GLN A 81 9.79 16.01 20.45
C GLN A 81 8.76 15.96 21.60
N ASP A 82 7.49 16.20 21.33
CA ASP A 82 6.41 16.16 22.32
C ASP A 82 5.60 14.87 22.19
N ILE A 83 5.85 13.93 23.11
CA ILE A 83 5.17 12.62 23.18
C ILE A 83 4.42 12.55 24.50
N ARG A 84 3.11 12.48 24.43
CA ARG A 84 2.19 12.37 25.57
C ARG A 84 1.67 10.94 25.66
N LEU A 85 1.49 10.47 26.89
CA LEU A 85 1.17 9.07 27.15
C LEU A 85 -0.19 8.95 27.85
N TRP A 86 -0.95 7.98 27.41
CA TRP A 86 -2.03 7.44 28.18
C TRP A 86 -1.69 6.05 28.73
N HIS A 87 -2.27 5.67 29.85
CA HIS A 87 -1.93 4.45 30.58
C HIS A 87 -3.12 3.51 30.64
N ASP A 88 -2.87 2.20 30.55
CA ASP A 88 -3.91 1.20 30.71
C ASP A 88 -4.37 1.13 32.17
N THR A 89 -5.66 1.38 32.37
CA THR A 89 -6.36 1.21 33.65
C THR A 89 -7.74 0.61 33.38
N GLU A 90 -8.42 0.13 34.42
CA GLU A 90 -9.73 -0.54 34.26
C GLU A 90 -10.76 0.33 33.51
N ASP A 91 -10.78 1.63 33.80
CA ASP A 91 -11.74 2.59 33.23
C ASP A 91 -11.11 3.58 32.23
N VAL A 92 -9.98 3.20 31.61
CA VAL A 92 -9.27 4.12 30.71
C VAL A 92 -10.14 4.54 29.52
N ASN A 93 -10.21 5.84 29.29
CA ASN A 93 -10.80 6.41 28.08
C ASN A 93 -9.77 7.31 27.38
N PRO A 94 -9.01 6.80 26.38
CA PRO A 94 -7.99 7.59 25.71
C PRO A 94 -8.55 8.78 24.91
N ALA A 95 -9.85 8.82 24.66
CA ALA A 95 -10.50 9.99 24.06
C ALA A 95 -10.57 11.17 25.02
N LEU A 96 -10.70 10.93 26.33
CA LEU A 96 -10.60 11.99 27.36
C LEU A 96 -9.18 12.55 27.43
N GLU A 97 -8.17 11.68 27.33
CA GLU A 97 -6.77 12.11 27.29
C GLU A 97 -6.49 12.99 26.07
N LEU A 98 -6.98 12.58 24.89
CA LEU A 98 -6.87 13.41 23.68
C LEU A 98 -7.60 14.75 23.84
N ARG A 99 -8.80 14.74 24.41
CA ARG A 99 -9.57 15.96 24.67
C ARG A 99 -8.83 16.92 25.62
N GLY A 100 -8.24 16.39 26.70
CA GLY A 100 -7.42 17.16 27.64
C GLY A 100 -6.19 17.75 26.97
N LEU A 101 -5.46 16.94 26.17
CA LEU A 101 -4.31 17.39 25.40
C LEU A 101 -4.69 18.53 24.42
N LEU A 102 -5.81 18.40 23.71
CA LEU A 102 -6.27 19.44 22.79
C LEU A 102 -6.64 20.75 23.54
N ASP A 103 -7.14 20.67 24.76
CA ASP A 103 -7.39 21.84 25.60
C ASP A 103 -6.09 22.54 26.04
N ASP A 104 -5.10 21.74 26.47
CA ASP A 104 -3.76 22.24 26.85
C ASP A 104 -3.05 22.91 25.65
N LEU A 105 -3.26 22.42 24.44
CA LEU A 105 -2.71 22.99 23.20
C LEU A 105 -3.54 24.18 22.65
N GLY A 106 -4.65 24.55 23.30
CA GLY A 106 -5.44 25.72 22.95
C GLY A 106 -6.40 25.55 21.77
N TYR A 107 -6.83 24.31 21.48
CA TYR A 107 -7.73 24.02 20.35
C TYR A 107 -9.22 24.19 20.66
N ARG A 108 -9.58 24.74 21.82
CA ARG A 108 -10.98 25.08 22.14
C ARG A 108 -11.53 26.11 21.16
N ASN A 109 -12.71 25.84 20.58
CA ASN A 109 -13.38 26.66 19.57
C ASN A 109 -12.59 26.84 18.27
N LYS A 110 -11.64 25.92 17.99
CA LYS A 110 -10.84 25.86 16.76
C LYS A 110 -11.47 24.92 15.74
N THR A 111 -11.04 25.02 14.48
CA THR A 111 -11.43 24.11 13.41
C THR A 111 -10.28 23.17 13.10
N LEU A 112 -10.50 21.87 13.31
CA LEU A 112 -9.48 20.83 13.11
C LEU A 112 -9.87 19.90 11.96
N GLY A 113 -8.89 19.56 11.12
CA GLY A 113 -8.99 18.43 10.23
C GLY A 113 -8.88 17.12 11.04
N ILE A 114 -9.53 16.07 10.57
CA ILE A 114 -9.42 14.72 11.15
C ILE A 114 -9.39 13.65 10.05
N GLU A 115 -8.56 12.63 10.23
CA GLU A 115 -8.53 11.45 9.35
C GLU A 115 -9.55 10.41 9.83
N PHE A 116 -10.74 10.39 9.20
CA PHE A 116 -11.76 9.37 9.47
C PHE A 116 -11.48 8.06 8.74
N ASP A 117 -10.95 8.13 7.50
CA ASP A 117 -10.59 6.94 6.73
C ASP A 117 -9.23 6.40 7.15
N SER A 118 -9.21 5.68 8.27
CA SER A 118 -8.00 5.16 8.90
C SER A 118 -8.26 3.87 9.67
N TYR A 119 -7.37 2.90 9.55
CA TYR A 119 -7.37 1.70 10.40
C TYR A 119 -7.03 1.99 11.87
N GLY A 120 -6.38 3.13 12.15
CA GLY A 120 -6.08 3.59 13.51
C GLY A 120 -7.29 4.16 14.25
N LEU A 121 -8.30 4.67 13.53
CA LEU A 121 -9.53 5.19 14.14
C LEU A 121 -10.68 4.20 14.01
N LYS A 122 -10.72 3.22 14.92
CA LYS A 122 -11.80 2.23 14.95
C LYS A 122 -13.14 2.90 15.31
N ALA A 123 -14.25 2.36 14.82
CA ALA A 123 -15.59 2.86 15.12
C ALA A 123 -15.87 2.95 16.63
N HIS A 124 -15.34 2.03 17.44
CA HIS A 124 -15.42 2.09 18.88
C HIS A 124 -14.72 3.34 19.44
N ASN A 125 -13.50 3.60 18.98
CA ASN A 125 -12.71 4.77 19.40
C ASN A 125 -13.40 6.08 18.99
N TRP A 126 -13.97 6.13 17.78
CA TRP A 126 -14.74 7.28 17.33
C TRP A 126 -15.95 7.56 18.23
N ARG A 127 -16.72 6.54 18.59
CA ARG A 127 -17.87 6.68 19.52
C ARG A 127 -17.49 7.20 20.91
N LEU A 128 -16.26 6.96 21.35
CA LEU A 128 -15.73 7.55 22.59
C LEU A 128 -15.24 8.98 22.38
N LEU A 129 -14.67 9.30 21.22
CA LEU A 129 -14.04 10.57 20.91
C LEU A 129 -15.07 11.66 20.52
N GLU A 130 -16.02 11.32 19.66
CA GLU A 130 -17.01 12.26 19.13
C GLU A 130 -17.72 13.08 20.25
N PRO A 131 -18.26 12.45 21.32
CA PRO A 131 -18.90 13.20 22.41
C PRO A 131 -17.95 14.09 23.22
N GLN A 132 -16.64 13.79 23.20
CA GLN A 132 -15.64 14.62 23.90
C GLN A 132 -15.27 15.87 23.12
N LEU A 133 -15.42 15.83 21.80
CA LEU A 133 -15.08 16.94 20.90
C LEU A 133 -16.32 17.77 20.52
N ASP A 134 -17.53 17.24 20.71
CA ASP A 134 -18.77 17.99 20.48
C ASP A 134 -18.85 19.24 21.39
N GLY A 135 -19.11 20.40 20.77
CA GLY A 135 -19.08 21.69 21.45
C GLY A 135 -17.71 22.15 21.97
N PHE A 136 -16.65 21.36 21.73
CA PHE A 136 -15.28 21.76 22.07
C PHE A 136 -14.54 22.38 20.88
N CYS A 137 -14.56 21.73 19.72
CA CYS A 137 -13.97 22.19 18.47
C CYS A 137 -14.87 21.82 17.29
N THR A 138 -14.59 22.39 16.12
CA THR A 138 -15.24 21.99 14.87
C THR A 138 -14.34 20.98 14.16
N LEU A 139 -14.90 19.85 13.72
CA LEU A 139 -14.17 18.84 12.96
C LEU A 139 -14.54 18.88 11.48
N VAL A 140 -13.54 18.76 10.62
CA VAL A 140 -13.67 18.69 9.16
C VAL A 140 -12.96 17.41 8.68
N ASP A 141 -13.62 16.62 7.83
CA ASP A 141 -12.99 15.46 7.22
C ASP A 141 -11.80 15.89 6.37
N ALA A 142 -10.62 15.43 6.74
CA ALA A 142 -9.36 15.68 6.07
C ALA A 142 -8.61 14.37 5.76
N SER A 143 -9.34 13.27 5.61
CA SER A 143 -8.80 11.92 5.44
C SER A 143 -7.82 11.77 4.28
N THR A 144 -7.96 12.60 3.23
CA THR A 144 -7.11 12.55 2.03
C THR A 144 -6.04 13.64 1.99
N LEU A 145 -5.95 14.50 3.02
CA LEU A 145 -5.07 15.66 2.98
C LEU A 145 -3.59 15.27 2.85
N VAL A 146 -3.11 14.36 3.69
CA VAL A 146 -1.71 13.90 3.64
C VAL A 146 -1.48 12.97 2.44
N ASP A 147 -2.46 12.18 2.05
CA ASP A 147 -2.36 11.27 0.90
C ASP A 147 -2.03 12.01 -0.41
N GLN A 148 -2.53 13.25 -0.58
CA GLN A 148 -2.21 14.08 -1.75
C GLN A 148 -0.71 14.35 -1.89
N PHE A 149 0.00 14.52 -0.76
CA PHE A 149 1.44 14.76 -0.76
C PHE A 149 2.25 13.47 -0.92
N ARG A 150 1.71 12.31 -0.48
CA ARG A 150 2.34 11.00 -0.58
C ARG A 150 2.32 10.42 -2.00
N ARG A 151 1.43 10.91 -2.87
CA ARG A 151 1.30 10.41 -4.25
C ARG A 151 2.54 10.65 -5.09
N VAL A 152 3.11 11.86 -5.04
CA VAL A 152 4.33 12.23 -5.76
C VAL A 152 5.53 11.96 -4.85
N LYS A 153 6.32 10.98 -5.23
CA LYS A 153 7.46 10.49 -4.44
C LYS A 153 8.67 11.40 -4.57
N SER A 154 9.37 11.62 -3.45
CA SER A 154 10.69 12.23 -3.46
C SER A 154 11.72 11.27 -4.05
N PRO A 155 12.93 11.75 -4.44
CA PRO A 155 14.01 10.88 -4.88
C PRO A 155 14.35 9.78 -3.87
N THR A 156 14.38 10.10 -2.57
CA THR A 156 14.62 9.11 -1.50
C THR A 156 13.54 8.03 -1.45
N GLU A 157 12.27 8.41 -1.59
CA GLU A 157 11.14 7.46 -1.63
C GLU A 157 11.23 6.55 -2.87
N ILE A 158 11.62 7.11 -4.02
CA ILE A 158 11.83 6.34 -5.26
C ILE A 158 12.95 5.32 -5.07
N ASP A 159 14.07 5.69 -4.45
CA ASP A 159 15.17 4.76 -4.16
C ASP A 159 14.72 3.60 -3.27
N TYR A 160 13.87 3.87 -2.27
CA TYR A 160 13.30 2.80 -1.42
C TYR A 160 12.37 1.88 -2.21
N ILE A 161 11.53 2.42 -3.10
CA ILE A 161 10.65 1.63 -3.96
C ILE A 161 11.47 0.78 -4.96
N ARG A 162 12.55 1.33 -5.53
CA ARG A 162 13.46 0.57 -6.40
C ARG A 162 14.09 -0.60 -5.65
N ARG A 163 14.54 -0.37 -4.41
CA ARG A 163 15.08 -1.44 -3.57
C ARG A 163 14.02 -2.50 -3.25
N ALA A 164 12.78 -2.09 -2.95
CA ALA A 164 11.68 -3.01 -2.76
C ALA A 164 11.37 -3.82 -4.04
N ALA A 165 11.48 -3.20 -5.23
CA ALA A 165 11.31 -3.90 -6.50
C ALA A 165 12.38 -4.97 -6.75
N GLU A 166 13.64 -4.68 -6.43
CA GLU A 166 14.72 -5.68 -6.48
C GLU A 166 14.42 -6.88 -5.57
N LEU A 167 13.97 -6.62 -4.34
CA LEU A 167 13.59 -7.67 -3.39
C LEU A 167 12.37 -8.48 -3.85
N SER A 168 11.42 -7.84 -4.55
CA SER A 168 10.28 -8.53 -5.15
C SER A 168 10.72 -9.43 -6.31
N ASP A 169 11.67 -9.00 -7.12
CA ASP A 169 12.27 -9.84 -8.17
C ASP A 169 13.05 -11.03 -7.59
N ASP A 170 13.80 -10.82 -6.50
CA ASP A 170 14.52 -11.90 -5.80
C ASP A 170 13.52 -12.93 -5.24
N ALA A 171 12.37 -12.47 -4.71
CA ALA A 171 11.31 -13.37 -4.25
C ALA A 171 10.68 -14.17 -5.39
N TRP A 172 10.54 -13.57 -6.59
CA TRP A 172 10.11 -14.31 -7.77
C TRP A 172 11.11 -15.40 -8.19
N ASP A 173 12.39 -15.10 -8.19
CA ASP A 173 13.44 -16.06 -8.51
C ASP A 173 13.40 -17.28 -7.57
N GLU A 174 13.20 -17.06 -6.26
CA GLU A 174 12.99 -18.13 -5.27
C GLU A 174 11.71 -18.94 -5.58
N ALA A 175 10.60 -18.28 -5.91
CA ALA A 175 9.37 -18.98 -6.26
C ALA A 175 9.57 -19.87 -7.49
N VAL A 176 10.24 -19.37 -8.52
CA VAL A 176 10.57 -20.15 -9.73
C VAL A 176 11.50 -21.32 -9.40
N GLN A 177 12.46 -21.13 -8.51
CA GLN A 177 13.39 -22.19 -8.12
C GLN A 177 12.71 -23.35 -7.37
N HIS A 178 11.75 -23.04 -6.49
CA HIS A 178 11.10 -24.00 -5.60
C HIS A 178 9.80 -24.60 -6.14
N ALA A 179 9.18 -23.96 -7.17
CA ALA A 179 7.95 -24.48 -7.75
C ALA A 179 8.24 -25.62 -8.71
N GLU A 180 7.81 -26.83 -8.32
CA GLU A 180 7.86 -28.06 -9.14
C GLU A 180 6.74 -29.01 -8.70
N SER A 181 6.50 -30.08 -9.46
CA SER A 181 5.55 -31.13 -9.06
C SER A 181 5.90 -31.68 -7.67
N GLY A 182 4.91 -31.80 -6.79
CA GLY A 182 5.06 -32.25 -5.41
C GLY A 182 5.53 -31.18 -4.42
N ALA A 183 5.96 -29.99 -4.87
CA ALA A 183 6.41 -28.92 -3.97
C ALA A 183 5.28 -28.42 -3.07
N PHE A 184 5.58 -28.22 -1.80
CA PHE A 184 4.62 -27.67 -0.84
C PHE A 184 4.55 -26.13 -0.97
N GLU A 185 3.36 -25.58 -1.14
CA GLU A 185 3.14 -24.11 -1.26
C GLU A 185 3.78 -23.32 -0.10
N GLY A 186 3.76 -23.89 1.11
CA GLY A 186 4.35 -23.26 2.29
C GLY A 186 5.87 -23.12 2.21
N ASP A 187 6.58 -24.07 1.56
CA ASP A 187 8.03 -23.99 1.38
C ASP A 187 8.38 -22.93 0.33
N ILE A 188 7.58 -22.81 -0.73
CA ILE A 188 7.71 -21.72 -1.71
C ILE A 188 7.55 -20.37 -1.03
N LEU A 189 6.49 -20.22 -0.24
CA LEU A 189 6.20 -18.99 0.51
C LEU A 189 7.33 -18.65 1.51
N ALA A 190 7.85 -19.64 2.22
CA ALA A 190 8.96 -19.45 3.15
C ALA A 190 10.24 -18.99 2.44
N ALA A 191 10.54 -19.54 1.26
CA ALA A 191 11.69 -19.12 0.43
C ALA A 191 11.54 -17.67 -0.03
N MET A 192 10.36 -17.31 -0.57
CA MET A 192 10.04 -15.94 -1.02
C MET A 192 10.18 -14.90 0.09
N GLN A 193 9.57 -15.13 1.25
CA GLN A 193 9.69 -14.22 2.39
C GLN A 193 11.10 -14.20 2.96
N GLY A 194 11.75 -15.37 3.02
CA GLY A 194 13.11 -15.52 3.53
C GLY A 194 14.13 -14.68 2.76
N ILE A 195 14.05 -14.62 1.43
CA ILE A 195 14.97 -13.79 0.64
C ILE A 195 14.73 -12.29 0.86
N VAL A 196 13.48 -11.85 1.00
CA VAL A 196 13.16 -10.45 1.31
C VAL A 196 13.81 -10.03 2.62
N PHE A 197 13.65 -10.81 3.69
CA PHE A 197 14.27 -10.49 5.00
C PHE A 197 15.80 -10.57 4.97
N ARG A 198 16.38 -11.53 4.27
CA ARG A 198 17.85 -11.60 4.07
C ARG A 198 18.38 -10.39 3.31
N GLY A 199 17.57 -9.80 2.45
CA GLY A 199 17.88 -8.60 1.68
C GLY A 199 17.65 -7.27 2.42
N ASP A 200 17.47 -7.27 3.76
CA ASP A 200 17.15 -6.11 4.60
C ASP A 200 15.73 -5.53 4.32
N GLY A 201 14.82 -6.36 3.79
CA GLY A 201 13.43 -5.99 3.58
C GLY A 201 12.61 -5.98 4.87
N ASP A 202 11.52 -5.26 4.86
CA ASP A 202 10.53 -5.17 5.94
C ASP A 202 9.38 -6.17 5.73
N TYR A 203 8.52 -6.31 6.74
CA TYR A 203 7.22 -6.94 6.57
C TYR A 203 6.38 -6.13 5.57
N ALA A 204 5.77 -6.83 4.62
CA ALA A 204 4.77 -6.21 3.75
C ALA A 204 3.52 -5.79 4.53
N GLY A 205 2.78 -4.82 3.99
CA GLY A 205 1.51 -4.38 4.57
C GLY A 205 0.40 -5.44 4.52
N ASN A 206 0.59 -6.51 3.76
CA ASN A 206 -0.30 -7.66 3.61
C ASN A 206 0.53 -8.93 3.47
N GLU A 207 -0.03 -10.09 3.81
CA GLU A 207 0.59 -11.37 3.59
C GLU A 207 0.73 -11.66 2.09
N PHE A 208 1.79 -12.39 1.71
CA PHE A 208 1.93 -12.88 0.34
C PHE A 208 0.81 -13.85 0.01
N ILE A 209 0.20 -13.65 -1.15
CA ILE A 209 -0.91 -14.48 -1.63
C ILE A 209 -0.32 -15.61 -2.48
N ILE A 210 -0.63 -16.85 -2.12
CA ILE A 210 -0.23 -18.04 -2.84
C ILE A 210 -1.41 -19.00 -2.93
N GLY A 211 -1.67 -19.54 -4.12
CA GLY A 211 -2.73 -20.52 -4.31
C GLY A 211 -2.51 -21.32 -5.57
N SER A 212 -2.55 -22.66 -5.47
CA SER A 212 -2.48 -23.59 -6.61
C SER A 212 -3.81 -24.29 -6.88
N GLY A 213 -3.93 -24.90 -8.03
CA GLY A 213 -5.15 -25.58 -8.48
C GLY A 213 -6.38 -24.69 -8.37
N PRO A 214 -7.44 -25.13 -7.68
CA PRO A 214 -8.64 -24.31 -7.48
C PRO A 214 -8.41 -23.02 -6.71
N SER A 215 -7.41 -23.00 -5.81
CA SER A 215 -7.07 -21.81 -5.01
C SER A 215 -6.36 -20.73 -5.81
N ALA A 216 -5.88 -21.03 -7.03
CA ALA A 216 -5.29 -20.05 -7.95
C ALA A 216 -6.28 -18.93 -8.37
N LEU A 217 -7.59 -19.15 -8.21
CA LEU A 217 -8.62 -18.15 -8.48
C LEU A 217 -8.86 -17.19 -7.31
N LEU A 218 -8.27 -17.46 -6.15
CA LEU A 218 -8.55 -16.77 -4.89
C LEU A 218 -7.55 -15.63 -4.64
N VAL A 219 -7.85 -14.44 -5.14
CA VAL A 219 -7.00 -13.24 -5.02
C VAL A 219 -6.85 -12.70 -3.58
N ARG A 220 -7.42 -13.37 -2.59
CA ARG A 220 -7.29 -13.06 -1.16
C ARG A 220 -6.80 -14.26 -0.35
N TYR A 221 -6.43 -15.34 -1.01
CA TYR A 221 -5.92 -16.55 -0.36
C TYR A 221 -4.42 -16.41 -0.11
N HIS A 222 -4.03 -16.35 1.15
CA HIS A 222 -2.65 -16.04 1.58
C HIS A 222 -1.94 -17.19 2.30
N SER A 223 -2.59 -18.33 2.48
CA SER A 223 -2.03 -19.42 3.26
C SER A 223 -1.90 -20.69 2.44
N GLY A 224 -0.77 -20.85 1.78
CA GLY A 224 -0.43 -22.05 1.03
C GLY A 224 -0.39 -23.30 1.89
N LYS A 225 -1.23 -24.29 1.60
CA LYS A 225 -1.37 -25.54 2.37
C LYS A 225 -1.47 -26.78 1.50
N ARG A 226 -1.17 -26.66 0.23
CA ARG A 226 -1.30 -27.72 -0.75
C ARG A 226 0.06 -28.05 -1.35
N ASN A 227 0.26 -29.31 -1.76
CA ASN A 227 1.36 -29.67 -2.62
C ASN A 227 0.91 -29.50 -4.08
N LEU A 228 1.81 -29.03 -4.94
CA LEU A 228 1.56 -28.89 -6.36
C LEU A 228 1.39 -30.27 -7.00
N ASP A 229 0.37 -30.41 -7.87
CA ASP A 229 0.16 -31.61 -8.67
C ASP A 229 1.11 -31.63 -9.88
N ASP A 230 1.22 -32.79 -10.56
CA ASP A 230 1.99 -32.94 -11.81
C ASP A 230 1.45 -32.07 -12.96
N GLN A 231 0.19 -31.66 -12.88
CA GLN A 231 -0.47 -30.71 -13.75
C GLN A 231 -1.18 -29.66 -12.91
N ASP A 232 -0.60 -28.51 -12.81
CA ASP A 232 -1.11 -27.47 -11.90
C ASP A 232 -0.91 -26.04 -12.44
N GLN A 233 -1.58 -25.11 -11.80
CA GLN A 233 -1.40 -23.67 -11.92
C GLN A 233 -1.11 -23.10 -10.53
N LEU A 234 -0.16 -22.20 -10.42
CA LEU A 234 0.20 -21.53 -9.18
C LEU A 234 0.11 -20.02 -9.39
N THR A 235 -0.83 -19.36 -8.71
CA THR A 235 -0.94 -17.90 -8.69
C THR A 235 -0.25 -17.35 -7.46
N LEU A 236 0.58 -16.34 -7.67
CA LEU A 236 1.34 -15.61 -6.67
C LEU A 236 1.07 -14.11 -6.79
N GLU A 237 0.77 -13.47 -5.68
CA GLU A 237 0.78 -12.01 -5.54
C GLU A 237 1.54 -11.65 -4.26
N TRP A 238 2.53 -10.78 -4.39
CA TRP A 238 3.37 -10.38 -3.27
C TRP A 238 3.89 -8.96 -3.45
N SER A 239 4.31 -8.38 -2.35
CA SER A 239 5.01 -7.10 -2.36
C SER A 239 6.15 -7.16 -1.36
N ALA A 240 7.38 -7.04 -1.82
CA ALA A 240 8.46 -6.75 -0.90
C ALA A 240 8.34 -5.29 -0.43
N ALA A 241 8.86 -5.04 0.75
CA ALA A 241 8.90 -3.71 1.34
C ALA A 241 10.33 -3.39 1.81
N TYR A 242 10.74 -2.13 1.61
CA TYR A 242 12.00 -1.60 2.10
C TYR A 242 11.76 -0.21 2.69
N ARG A 243 12.08 0.00 3.96
CA ARG A 243 11.73 1.22 4.70
C ARG A 243 10.23 1.57 4.58
N ARG A 244 9.38 0.53 4.68
CA ARG A 244 7.92 0.55 4.49
C ARG A 244 7.43 0.87 3.08
N TYR A 245 8.30 1.23 2.13
CA TYR A 245 7.93 1.42 0.73
C TYR A 245 7.83 0.08 0.02
N HIS A 246 6.76 -0.08 -0.73
CA HIS A 246 6.36 -1.35 -1.35
C HIS A 246 6.60 -1.36 -2.85
N ALA A 247 6.91 -2.54 -3.38
CA ALA A 247 6.82 -2.82 -4.81
C ALA A 247 6.18 -4.20 -5.02
N ALA A 248 4.97 -4.22 -5.56
CA ALA A 248 4.20 -5.43 -5.75
C ALA A 248 4.47 -6.10 -7.11
N MET A 249 4.33 -7.40 -7.12
CA MET A 249 4.34 -8.25 -8.31
C MET A 249 3.23 -9.30 -8.24
N MET A 250 2.78 -9.74 -9.42
CA MET A 250 1.80 -10.80 -9.57
C MET A 250 2.18 -11.69 -10.75
N ARG A 251 2.16 -13.00 -10.57
CA ARG A 251 2.52 -14.00 -11.60
C ARG A 251 1.68 -15.26 -11.45
N THR A 252 1.40 -15.90 -12.58
CA THR A 252 0.96 -17.30 -12.60
C THR A 252 2.08 -18.15 -13.22
N LEU A 253 2.38 -19.26 -12.57
CA LEU A 253 3.30 -20.30 -13.03
C LEU A 253 2.50 -21.56 -13.33
N ILE A 254 2.91 -22.33 -14.36
CA ILE A 254 2.29 -23.59 -14.73
C ILE A 254 3.25 -24.74 -14.40
N VAL A 255 2.72 -25.79 -13.79
CA VAL A 255 3.45 -27.06 -13.59
C VAL A 255 2.92 -28.07 -14.60
N GLY A 256 3.82 -28.76 -15.30
CA GLY A 256 3.50 -29.74 -16.35
C GLY A 256 3.17 -29.11 -17.71
N THR A 257 2.21 -29.65 -18.40
CA THR A 257 1.86 -29.21 -19.76
C THR A 257 0.92 -28.01 -19.73
N ILE A 258 1.30 -26.95 -20.45
CA ILE A 258 0.45 -25.75 -20.56
C ILE A 258 -0.83 -26.06 -21.34
N HIS A 259 -1.97 -25.72 -20.77
CA HIS A 259 -3.27 -25.79 -21.45
C HIS A 259 -3.46 -24.59 -22.39
N ARG A 260 -4.13 -24.80 -23.55
CA ARG A 260 -4.37 -23.76 -24.55
C ARG A 260 -5.06 -22.51 -23.97
N GLU A 261 -5.98 -22.70 -23.04
CA GLU A 261 -6.65 -21.56 -22.39
C GLU A 261 -5.68 -20.71 -21.56
N HIS A 262 -4.73 -21.32 -20.81
CA HIS A 262 -3.67 -20.59 -20.12
C HIS A 262 -2.78 -19.81 -21.10
N GLN A 263 -2.45 -20.38 -22.27
CA GLN A 263 -1.69 -19.67 -23.32
C GLN A 263 -2.45 -18.42 -23.78
N ASN A 264 -3.76 -18.55 -24.04
CA ASN A 264 -4.60 -17.44 -24.48
C ASN A 264 -4.74 -16.37 -23.40
N MET A 265 -5.00 -16.78 -22.15
CA MET A 265 -5.09 -15.87 -21.00
C MET A 265 -3.76 -15.13 -20.77
N TYR A 266 -2.63 -15.84 -20.82
CA TYR A 266 -1.31 -15.24 -20.67
C TYR A 266 -1.04 -14.20 -21.76
N GLN A 267 -1.31 -14.53 -23.04
CA GLN A 267 -1.09 -13.57 -24.12
C GLN A 267 -1.96 -12.32 -23.93
N ALA A 268 -3.25 -12.51 -23.58
CA ALA A 268 -4.15 -11.39 -23.31
C ALA A 268 -3.69 -10.53 -22.13
N CYS A 269 -3.24 -11.14 -21.01
CA CYS A 269 -2.67 -10.41 -19.88
C CYS A 269 -1.40 -9.64 -20.27
N LYS A 270 -0.50 -10.25 -21.05
CA LYS A 270 0.73 -9.61 -21.52
C LYS A 270 0.43 -8.40 -22.41
N ASP A 271 -0.46 -8.57 -23.38
CA ASP A 271 -0.85 -7.49 -24.29
C ASP A 271 -1.57 -6.36 -23.54
N ALA A 272 -2.45 -6.67 -22.57
CA ALA A 272 -3.11 -5.68 -21.75
C ALA A 272 -2.12 -4.91 -20.85
N LEU A 273 -1.15 -5.59 -20.24
CA LEU A 273 -0.13 -4.96 -19.41
C LEU A 273 0.71 -3.96 -20.24
N LEU A 274 1.16 -4.38 -21.42
CA LEU A 274 1.92 -3.53 -22.35
C LEU A 274 1.08 -2.33 -22.86
N ALA A 275 -0.21 -2.54 -23.11
CA ALA A 275 -1.12 -1.47 -23.49
C ALA A 275 -1.31 -0.44 -22.35
N CYS A 276 -1.41 -0.91 -21.09
CA CYS A 276 -1.45 -0.03 -19.92
C CYS A 276 -0.16 0.79 -19.80
N GLU A 277 1.02 0.16 -19.90
CA GLU A 277 2.31 0.84 -19.84
C GLU A 277 2.43 1.93 -20.93
N ALA A 278 1.94 1.65 -22.13
CA ALA A 278 2.03 2.56 -23.27
C ALA A 278 1.19 3.86 -23.11
N VAL A 279 0.15 3.84 -22.27
CA VAL A 279 -0.71 5.02 -22.04
C VAL A 279 -0.38 5.76 -20.76
N ILE A 280 0.48 5.21 -19.89
CA ILE A 280 0.94 5.88 -18.68
C ILE A 280 1.90 7.01 -19.03
N TYR A 281 1.44 8.25 -18.78
CA TYR A 281 2.21 9.46 -19.02
C TYR A 281 1.73 10.60 -18.11
N PRO A 282 2.63 11.52 -17.65
CA PRO A 282 2.21 12.67 -16.87
C PRO A 282 1.13 13.50 -17.58
N GLY A 283 0.12 13.92 -16.82
CA GLY A 283 -0.99 14.73 -17.34
C GLY A 283 -2.13 13.94 -18.00
N ARG A 284 -2.00 12.62 -18.17
CA ARG A 284 -3.11 11.79 -18.68
C ARG A 284 -4.02 11.34 -17.53
N PRO A 285 -5.33 11.18 -17.79
CA PRO A 285 -6.27 10.63 -16.80
C PRO A 285 -5.95 9.18 -16.47
N MET A 286 -6.12 8.81 -15.22
CA MET A 286 -5.94 7.40 -14.76
C MET A 286 -6.93 6.44 -15.41
N GLY A 287 -8.12 6.93 -15.79
CA GLY A 287 -9.11 6.14 -16.52
C GLY A 287 -8.64 5.63 -17.89
N ASP A 288 -7.67 6.31 -18.53
CA ASP A 288 -7.08 5.85 -19.80
C ASP A 288 -6.35 4.52 -19.66
N VAL A 289 -5.70 4.28 -18.49
CA VAL A 289 -5.01 3.02 -18.20
C VAL A 289 -6.03 1.88 -18.08
N TYR A 290 -7.13 2.14 -17.36
CA TYR A 290 -8.21 1.15 -17.26
C TYR A 290 -8.85 0.89 -18.64
N GLN A 291 -9.05 1.91 -19.44
CA GLN A 291 -9.62 1.77 -20.79
C GLN A 291 -8.74 0.86 -21.67
N ALA A 292 -7.42 1.08 -21.67
CA ALA A 292 -6.47 0.25 -22.42
C ALA A 292 -6.51 -1.22 -21.96
N HIS A 293 -6.56 -1.45 -20.64
CA HIS A 293 -6.74 -2.79 -20.05
C HIS A 293 -8.04 -3.45 -20.53
N ALA A 294 -9.16 -2.73 -20.45
CA ALA A 294 -10.47 -3.27 -20.79
C ALA A 294 -10.58 -3.59 -22.29
N GLU A 295 -10.15 -2.70 -23.17
CA GLU A 295 -10.21 -2.90 -24.61
C GLU A 295 -9.46 -4.15 -25.08
N VAL A 296 -8.25 -4.37 -24.56
CA VAL A 296 -7.44 -5.55 -24.93
C VAL A 296 -8.08 -6.84 -24.43
N LEU A 297 -8.48 -6.89 -23.16
CA LEU A 297 -9.05 -8.12 -22.58
C LEU A 297 -10.45 -8.43 -23.14
N ASP A 298 -11.26 -7.43 -23.44
CA ASP A 298 -12.58 -7.60 -24.06
C ASP A 298 -12.43 -8.08 -25.52
N ALA A 299 -11.49 -7.53 -26.29
CA ALA A 299 -11.18 -7.97 -27.66
C ALA A 299 -10.65 -9.42 -27.69
N ALA A 300 -9.91 -9.83 -26.66
CA ALA A 300 -9.44 -11.21 -26.50
C ALA A 300 -10.52 -12.19 -26.00
N GLY A 301 -11.75 -11.72 -25.73
CA GLY A 301 -12.87 -12.55 -25.26
C GLY A 301 -12.89 -12.82 -23.76
N PHE A 302 -12.15 -12.05 -22.95
CA PHE A 302 -12.05 -12.21 -21.50
C PHE A 302 -12.78 -11.14 -20.68
N GLY A 303 -13.70 -10.37 -21.28
CA GLY A 303 -14.41 -9.28 -20.63
C GLY A 303 -15.19 -9.68 -19.37
N GLU A 304 -15.73 -10.91 -19.33
CA GLU A 304 -16.45 -11.44 -18.15
C GLU A 304 -15.50 -11.97 -17.06
N HIS A 305 -14.22 -12.16 -17.37
CA HIS A 305 -13.22 -12.79 -16.50
C HIS A 305 -12.21 -11.80 -15.90
N ARG A 306 -12.19 -10.56 -16.39
CA ARG A 306 -11.30 -9.50 -15.92
C ARG A 306 -11.84 -8.72 -14.71
N MET A 307 -10.95 -8.07 -13.97
CA MET A 307 -11.31 -7.20 -12.86
C MET A 307 -11.83 -5.82 -13.34
N ARG A 308 -12.49 -5.09 -12.43
CA ARG A 308 -13.02 -3.72 -12.67
C ARG A 308 -12.04 -2.62 -12.27
N ALA A 309 -10.85 -2.98 -11.84
CA ALA A 309 -9.68 -2.13 -11.66
C ALA A 309 -8.46 -2.88 -12.14
N CYS A 310 -7.43 -2.18 -12.61
CA CYS A 310 -6.21 -2.81 -13.17
C CYS A 310 -4.92 -2.31 -12.53
N GLY A 311 -5.02 -1.63 -11.39
CA GLY A 311 -3.86 -1.16 -10.65
C GLY A 311 -4.22 -0.14 -9.59
N TYR A 312 -3.25 0.14 -8.72
CA TYR A 312 -3.38 1.08 -7.61
C TYR A 312 -2.01 1.65 -7.21
N GLY A 313 -2.04 2.76 -6.47
CA GLY A 313 -0.84 3.43 -5.97
C GLY A 313 -0.02 2.55 -5.04
N MET A 314 1.30 2.76 -5.06
CA MET A 314 2.27 2.13 -4.18
C MET A 314 3.02 3.21 -3.39
N SER A 315 3.25 2.97 -2.09
CA SER A 315 3.89 3.93 -1.19
C SER A 315 4.43 3.23 0.07
N ALA A 316 4.74 4.02 1.11
CA ALA A 316 4.91 3.49 2.46
C ALA A 316 3.54 3.13 3.04
N ILE A 317 3.33 1.86 3.35
CA ILE A 317 2.05 1.32 3.78
C ILE A 317 2.24 0.38 4.98
N TYR A 318 1.18 0.27 5.78
CA TYR A 318 1.09 -0.62 6.95
C TYR A 318 -0.07 -1.59 6.80
N ASN A 319 -0.08 -2.64 7.63
CA ASN A 319 -1.18 -3.59 7.66
C ASN A 319 -2.55 -2.88 7.80
N PRO A 320 -3.62 -3.46 7.23
CA PRO A 320 -3.72 -4.83 6.70
C PRO A 320 -3.60 -4.93 5.18
N LEU A 321 -3.25 -3.88 4.47
CA LEU A 321 -3.16 -3.87 3.00
C LEU A 321 -1.87 -3.16 2.56
N TRP A 322 -1.40 -3.45 1.32
CA TRP A 322 -0.39 -2.64 0.63
C TRP A 322 -0.98 -1.73 -0.47
N VAL A 323 -2.31 -1.65 -0.55
CA VAL A 323 -3.01 -0.79 -1.52
C VAL A 323 -3.00 0.66 -1.04
N ASP A 324 -2.49 1.56 -1.87
CA ASP A 324 -2.55 3.01 -1.63
C ASP A 324 -3.37 3.69 -2.74
N PRO A 325 -4.30 4.60 -2.43
CA PRO A 325 -4.97 5.38 -3.46
C PRO A 325 -3.97 6.26 -4.23
N PRO A 326 -4.29 6.61 -5.49
CA PRO A 326 -5.48 6.28 -6.26
C PRO A 326 -5.41 4.95 -7.02
N MET A 327 -6.54 4.56 -7.66
CA MET A 327 -6.66 3.32 -8.42
C MET A 327 -6.99 3.59 -9.89
N PHE A 328 -6.61 2.66 -10.78
CA PHE A 328 -7.00 2.64 -12.18
C PHE A 328 -8.36 1.94 -12.36
N TYR A 329 -9.43 2.72 -12.47
CA TYR A 329 -10.80 2.24 -12.72
C TYR A 329 -11.48 3.08 -13.80
N GLU A 330 -12.62 2.59 -14.29
CA GLU A 330 -13.37 3.23 -15.36
C GLU A 330 -13.76 4.68 -15.02
N GLY A 331 -13.39 5.62 -15.91
CA GLY A 331 -13.76 7.03 -15.76
C GLY A 331 -13.01 7.79 -14.67
N ASN A 332 -11.94 7.25 -14.09
CA ASN A 332 -11.12 8.01 -13.15
C ASN A 332 -10.45 9.19 -13.83
N SER A 333 -10.93 10.41 -13.55
CA SER A 333 -10.46 11.66 -14.12
C SER A 333 -9.18 12.22 -13.47
N GLN A 334 -8.69 11.59 -12.41
CA GLN A 334 -7.47 12.04 -11.74
C GLN A 334 -6.28 11.91 -12.67
N LEU A 335 -5.47 12.97 -12.73
CA LEU A 335 -4.32 13.00 -13.60
C LEU A 335 -3.12 12.28 -12.97
N MET A 336 -2.39 11.57 -13.79
CA MET A 336 -1.10 11.01 -13.46
C MET A 336 -0.04 12.10 -13.39
N GLU A 337 0.90 11.98 -12.46
CA GLU A 337 1.99 12.94 -12.23
C GLU A 337 3.34 12.22 -12.24
N GLU A 338 4.39 12.91 -12.67
CA GLU A 338 5.75 12.42 -12.49
C GLU A 338 6.03 12.13 -11.00
N GLY A 339 6.73 11.04 -10.72
CA GLY A 339 6.96 10.56 -9.35
C GLY A 339 5.82 9.73 -8.77
N ASN A 340 4.70 9.55 -9.47
CA ASN A 340 3.71 8.57 -9.05
C ASN A 340 4.25 7.15 -9.27
N THR A 341 3.90 6.24 -8.36
CA THR A 341 4.22 4.81 -8.48
C THR A 341 2.96 3.98 -8.35
N PHE A 342 2.81 2.98 -9.23
CA PHE A 342 1.62 2.14 -9.28
C PHE A 342 1.99 0.67 -9.44
N PHE A 343 1.20 -0.21 -8.84
CA PHE A 343 1.15 -1.61 -9.22
C PHE A 343 0.12 -1.80 -10.32
N LEU A 344 0.55 -2.30 -11.47
CA LEU A 344 -0.33 -2.76 -12.55
C LEU A 344 -0.59 -4.24 -12.39
N HIS A 345 -1.85 -4.68 -12.46
CA HIS A 345 -2.21 -6.08 -12.34
C HIS A 345 -3.25 -6.49 -13.38
N MET A 346 -2.88 -7.46 -14.20
CA MET A 346 -3.77 -8.12 -15.14
C MET A 346 -4.22 -9.44 -14.51
N ILE A 347 -5.51 -9.55 -14.21
CA ILE A 347 -6.08 -10.71 -13.51
C ILE A 347 -7.23 -11.26 -14.35
N LEU A 348 -7.12 -12.52 -14.76
CA LEU A 348 -8.18 -13.28 -15.37
C LEU A 348 -8.50 -14.51 -14.51
N ALA A 349 -9.77 -14.67 -14.15
CA ALA A 349 -10.26 -15.81 -13.38
C ALA A 349 -11.52 -16.38 -14.05
N ASN A 350 -11.40 -17.58 -14.61
CA ASN A 350 -12.51 -18.28 -15.23
C ASN A 350 -13.04 -19.37 -14.29
N SER A 351 -14.09 -19.07 -13.55
CA SER A 351 -14.68 -20.00 -12.59
C SER A 351 -15.36 -21.23 -13.28
N HIS A 352 -15.68 -21.16 -14.57
CA HIS A 352 -16.28 -22.28 -15.29
C HIS A 352 -15.25 -23.37 -15.62
N THR A 353 -14.01 -22.94 -15.94
CA THR A 353 -12.92 -23.87 -16.28
C THR A 353 -11.98 -24.12 -15.13
N GLY A 354 -12.08 -23.33 -14.04
CA GLY A 354 -11.20 -23.38 -12.89
C GLY A 354 -9.79 -22.84 -13.19
N ARG A 355 -9.63 -21.99 -14.22
CA ARG A 355 -8.32 -21.46 -14.64
C ARG A 355 -8.16 -19.99 -14.30
N ALA A 356 -6.95 -19.66 -13.88
CA ALA A 356 -6.55 -18.28 -13.58
C ALA A 356 -5.25 -17.92 -14.31
N MET A 357 -5.10 -16.64 -14.59
CA MET A 357 -3.85 -16.06 -15.09
C MET A 357 -3.67 -14.69 -14.51
N THR A 358 -2.48 -14.42 -14.00
CA THR A 358 -2.12 -13.12 -13.45
C THR A 358 -0.77 -12.68 -13.97
N LEU A 359 -0.66 -11.39 -14.25
CA LEU A 359 0.59 -10.76 -14.63
C LEU A 359 0.59 -9.32 -14.16
N GLY A 360 1.60 -8.92 -13.42
CA GLY A 360 1.66 -7.55 -12.88
C GLY A 360 3.01 -7.21 -12.27
N HIS A 361 3.29 -5.92 -12.19
CA HIS A 361 4.49 -5.36 -11.55
C HIS A 361 4.31 -3.89 -11.21
N THR A 362 5.22 -3.36 -10.42
CA THR A 362 5.24 -1.95 -10.05
C THR A 362 5.94 -1.12 -11.14
N VAL A 363 5.36 0.05 -11.41
CA VAL A 363 5.87 1.04 -12.37
C VAL A 363 6.04 2.40 -11.70
N LEU A 364 6.98 3.20 -12.20
CA LEU A 364 7.21 4.59 -11.86
C LEU A 364 6.81 5.46 -13.06
N ILE A 365 6.13 6.56 -12.82
CA ILE A 365 5.89 7.59 -13.84
C ILE A 365 7.05 8.55 -13.83
N THR A 366 7.75 8.63 -14.97
CA THR A 366 8.83 9.58 -15.22
C THR A 366 8.37 10.67 -16.18
N GLU A 367 9.18 11.71 -16.39
CA GLU A 367 8.95 12.74 -17.41
C GLU A 367 8.70 12.13 -18.81
N SER A 368 9.37 11.03 -19.14
CA SER A 368 9.26 10.33 -20.42
C SER A 368 8.15 9.26 -20.48
N GLY A 369 7.39 9.06 -19.40
CA GLY A 369 6.30 8.09 -19.29
C GLY A 369 6.56 6.96 -18.31
N CYS A 370 6.11 5.75 -18.64
CA CYS A 370 6.16 4.58 -17.77
C CYS A 370 7.56 3.96 -17.70
N GLU A 371 8.08 3.81 -16.48
CA GLU A 371 9.27 3.02 -16.19
C GLU A 371 8.88 1.77 -15.40
N ARG A 372 9.18 0.59 -15.93
CA ARG A 372 9.03 -0.68 -15.21
C ARG A 372 10.15 -0.83 -14.20
N LEU A 373 9.81 -1.08 -12.92
CA LEU A 373 10.81 -1.24 -11.87
C LEU A 373 11.33 -2.68 -11.72
N SER A 374 10.57 -3.67 -12.19
CA SER A 374 10.97 -5.07 -12.17
C SER A 374 11.93 -5.41 -13.30
N ARG A 375 12.99 -6.17 -12.99
CA ARG A 375 13.91 -6.78 -13.96
C ARG A 375 13.40 -8.11 -14.55
N SER A 376 12.38 -8.69 -13.92
CA SER A 376 11.88 -10.02 -14.30
C SER A 376 11.22 -10.01 -15.67
N SER A 377 11.51 -11.05 -16.48
CA SER A 377 10.83 -11.26 -17.77
C SER A 377 9.31 -11.36 -17.58
N LEU A 378 8.58 -10.95 -18.61
CA LEU A 378 7.14 -11.20 -18.69
C LEU A 378 6.79 -12.61 -19.18
N ASP A 379 7.76 -13.44 -19.51
CA ASP A 379 7.52 -14.77 -20.07
C ASP A 379 6.83 -15.69 -19.07
N LEU A 380 5.91 -16.53 -19.58
CA LEU A 380 5.23 -17.50 -18.75
C LEU A 380 6.21 -18.61 -18.35
N VAL A 381 6.33 -18.83 -17.05
CA VAL A 381 7.14 -19.92 -16.52
C VAL A 381 6.33 -21.21 -16.53
N VAL A 382 6.89 -22.26 -17.13
CA VAL A 382 6.35 -23.62 -17.16
C VAL A 382 7.40 -24.56 -16.57
N LYS A 383 7.03 -25.37 -15.59
CA LYS A 383 7.87 -26.32 -14.84
C LYS A 383 7.51 -27.76 -15.13
#